data_610f6438c9a9456d76cde14db40381c9
#
_entry.id   610f6438c9a9456d76cde14db40381c9
#
_cell.length_a   1.000
_cell.length_b   1.000
_cell.length_c   1.000
_cell.angle_alpha   90.00
_cell.angle_beta   90.00
_cell.angle_gamma   90.00
#
_symmetry.space_group_name_H-M   'P 1'
#
loop_
_entity.id
_entity.type
_entity.pdbx_description
1 polymer ?
#
loop_
_entity_poly.entity_id
_entity_poly.type
_entity_poly.pdbx_seq_one_letter_code
_entity_poly.pdbx_strand_id
1 'polypeptide(L)'
;MDTPILLGVAGGPIIMGILVGALGPKLHFISYTTRSASLMLRKLGLSIYLACLGLDAGKGFFATVVRPEGAMWVALGLLITVLPVVILGLVALKTKRYDFGTICGILCGSMANPMALSYANDTLKGDMASVSYASVYPLGMFVRVVIAQMLIMIFV
;
A
#
# COMPACT_ATOMS: atom_id res chain seq x y z
N MET A 1 -3.60 16.20 27.35
CA MET A 1 -2.91 14.99 26.83
C MET A 1 -2.31 15.37 25.49
N ASP A 2 -1.03 15.72 25.51
CA ASP A 2 -0.31 16.09 24.30
C ASP A 2 0.02 14.79 23.56
N THR A 3 -0.77 14.42 22.56
CA THR A 3 -0.41 13.35 21.65
C THR A 3 0.74 13.87 20.78
N PRO A 4 1.97 13.39 20.93
CA PRO A 4 3.06 13.83 20.07
C PRO A 4 2.68 13.43 18.64
N ILE A 5 2.68 14.39 17.72
CA ILE A 5 2.54 14.13 16.29
C ILE A 5 3.79 13.38 15.86
N LEU A 6 3.77 12.07 16.01
CA LEU A 6 4.82 11.20 15.52
C LEU A 6 4.67 11.10 14.00
N LEU A 7 5.54 11.79 13.29
CA LEU A 7 5.68 11.70 11.83
C LEU A 7 6.09 10.30 11.36
N GLY A 8 5.97 9.30 12.19
CA GLY A 8 6.31 7.91 11.88
C GLY A 8 7.66 7.71 11.17
N VAL A 9 8.20 6.54 11.24
CA VAL A 9 9.49 6.19 10.59
C VAL A 9 9.45 6.41 9.07
N ALA A 10 8.28 6.40 8.47
CA ALA A 10 8.10 6.60 7.02
C ALA A 10 7.95 8.08 6.63
N GLY A 11 7.41 8.93 7.49
CA GLY A 11 7.11 10.33 7.17
C GLY A 11 8.36 11.20 6.99
N GLY A 12 9.37 11.00 7.84
CA GLY A 12 10.65 11.72 7.77
C GLY A 12 11.35 11.57 6.41
N PRO A 13 11.63 10.35 5.95
CA PRO A 13 12.27 10.11 4.65
C PRO A 13 11.47 10.65 3.45
N ILE A 14 10.13 10.60 3.49
CA ILE A 14 9.28 11.15 2.43
C ILE A 14 9.42 12.66 2.36
N ILE A 15 9.33 13.37 3.49
CA ILE A 15 9.48 14.82 3.54
C ILE A 15 10.89 15.22 3.07
N MET A 16 11.94 14.56 3.56
CA MET A 16 13.30 14.82 3.11
C MET A 16 13.49 14.53 1.61
N GLY A 17 12.91 13.45 1.10
CA GLY A 17 12.95 13.15 -0.33
C GLY A 17 12.29 14.23 -1.18
N ILE A 18 11.15 14.76 -0.76
CA ILE A 18 10.46 15.87 -1.43
C ILE A 18 11.31 17.16 -1.37
N LEU A 19 11.86 17.47 -0.19
CA LEU A 19 12.70 18.65 -0.02
C LEU A 19 13.97 18.59 -0.87
N VAL A 20 14.68 17.47 -0.87
CA VAL A 20 15.87 17.27 -1.72
C VAL A 20 15.51 17.30 -3.19
N GLY A 21 14.38 16.71 -3.60
CA GLY A 21 13.91 16.76 -4.98
C GLY A 21 13.53 18.16 -5.45
N ALA A 22 12.90 18.96 -4.58
CA ALA A 22 12.46 20.32 -4.91
C ALA A 22 13.58 21.36 -4.81
N LEU A 23 14.45 21.26 -3.81
CA LEU A 23 15.51 22.23 -3.54
C LEU A 23 16.86 21.83 -4.16
N GLY A 24 17.10 20.54 -4.41
CA GLY A 24 18.34 20.02 -4.95
C GLY A 24 18.82 20.75 -6.22
N PRO A 25 17.96 20.92 -7.24
CA PRO A 25 18.35 21.66 -8.45
C PRO A 25 18.71 23.11 -8.18
N LYS A 26 18.09 23.76 -7.18
CA LYS A 26 18.38 25.14 -6.79
C LYS A 26 19.69 25.28 -6.02
N LEU A 27 20.10 24.23 -5.32
CA LEU A 27 21.33 24.18 -4.52
C LEU A 27 22.50 23.55 -5.29
N HIS A 28 22.38 23.34 -6.60
CA HIS A 28 23.37 22.68 -7.46
C HIS A 28 23.69 21.24 -7.06
N PHE A 29 22.82 20.58 -6.30
CA PHE A 29 22.93 19.14 -6.07
C PHE A 29 22.41 18.38 -7.28
N ILE A 30 23.27 17.56 -7.89
CA ILE A 30 22.89 16.67 -8.98
C ILE A 30 22.16 15.47 -8.35
N SER A 31 20.83 15.51 -8.38
CA SER A 31 19.97 14.44 -7.86
C SER A 31 19.33 13.60 -8.98
N TYR A 32 20.00 13.50 -10.13
CA TYR A 32 19.48 12.71 -11.24
C TYR A 32 19.84 11.24 -11.07
N THR A 33 18.82 10.43 -10.89
CA THR A 33 18.94 8.98 -11.01
C THR A 33 18.22 8.56 -12.29
N THR A 34 18.79 7.64 -13.05
CA THR A 34 18.10 7.07 -14.21
C THR A 34 16.82 6.37 -13.73
N ARG A 35 15.77 6.39 -14.56
CA ARG A 35 14.50 5.74 -14.24
C ARG A 35 14.70 4.27 -13.85
N SER A 36 15.59 3.55 -14.53
CA SER A 36 15.91 2.16 -14.23
C SER A 36 16.55 1.99 -12.86
N ALA A 37 17.52 2.84 -12.50
CA ALA A 37 18.17 2.79 -11.19
C ALA A 37 17.18 3.14 -10.07
N SER A 38 16.30 4.13 -10.27
CA SER A 38 15.24 4.48 -9.32
C SER A 38 14.27 3.33 -9.09
N LEU A 39 13.83 2.64 -10.14
CA LEU A 39 12.96 1.47 -10.05
C LEU A 39 13.65 0.30 -9.33
N MET A 40 14.94 0.08 -9.58
CA MET A 40 15.74 -0.96 -8.92
C MET A 40 15.88 -0.67 -7.43
N LEU A 41 16.22 0.57 -7.05
CA LEU A 41 16.31 0.98 -5.65
C LEU A 41 14.98 0.87 -4.93
N ARG A 42 13.87 1.22 -5.60
CA ARG A 42 12.52 1.04 -5.06
C ARG A 42 12.22 -0.45 -4.78
N LYS A 43 12.50 -1.34 -5.73
CA LYS A 43 12.28 -2.79 -5.56
C LYS A 43 13.13 -3.34 -4.42
N LEU A 44 14.40 -2.95 -4.34
CA LEU A 44 15.31 -3.36 -3.30
C LEU A 44 14.86 -2.86 -1.92
N GLY A 45 14.53 -1.58 -1.80
CA GLY A 45 14.02 -0.99 -0.55
C GLY A 45 12.73 -1.66 -0.08
N LEU A 46 11.81 -1.96 -1.01
CA LEU A 46 10.57 -2.67 -0.70
C LEU A 46 10.83 -4.10 -0.22
N SER A 47 11.76 -4.82 -0.85
CA SER A 47 12.13 -6.18 -0.46
C SER A 47 12.74 -6.22 0.94
N ILE A 48 13.65 -5.30 1.25
CA ILE A 48 14.25 -5.19 2.59
C ILE A 48 13.19 -4.85 3.64
N TYR A 49 12.32 -3.88 3.34
CA TYR A 49 11.22 -3.50 4.24
C TYR A 49 10.31 -4.68 4.56
N LEU A 50 9.88 -5.43 3.54
CA LEU A 50 9.03 -6.60 3.74
C LEU A 50 9.74 -7.73 4.48
N ALA A 51 11.05 -7.92 4.24
CA ALA A 51 11.86 -8.90 4.97
C ALA A 51 11.95 -8.53 6.46
N CYS A 52 12.21 -7.28 6.79
CA CYS A 52 12.25 -6.80 8.18
C CYS A 52 10.89 -6.98 8.88
N LEU A 53 9.79 -6.62 8.22
CA LEU A 53 8.45 -6.84 8.75
C LEU A 53 8.16 -8.34 8.97
N GLY A 54 8.55 -9.19 8.02
CA GLY A 54 8.37 -10.63 8.14
C GLY A 54 9.16 -11.24 9.30
N LEU A 55 10.40 -10.78 9.51
CA LEU A 55 11.24 -11.22 10.63
C LEU A 55 10.67 -10.77 11.98
N ASP A 56 10.15 -9.56 12.07
CA ASP A 56 9.57 -9.05 13.32
C ASP A 56 8.24 -9.75 13.64
N ALA A 57 7.35 -9.85 12.66
CA ALA A 57 6.08 -10.56 12.80
C ALA A 57 6.27 -12.06 13.06
N GLY A 58 7.33 -12.67 12.51
CA GLY A 58 7.62 -14.10 12.65
C GLY A 58 7.93 -14.56 14.07
N LYS A 59 8.47 -13.69 14.91
CA LYS A 59 8.88 -14.03 16.29
C LYS A 59 7.74 -14.58 17.17
N GLY A 60 6.51 -14.13 16.95
CA GLY A 60 5.34 -14.58 17.70
C GLY A 60 4.32 -15.36 16.88
N PHE A 61 4.53 -15.48 15.57
CA PHE A 61 3.54 -16.00 14.62
C PHE A 61 3.06 -17.41 14.99
N PHE A 62 3.98 -18.36 15.14
CA PHE A 62 3.61 -19.74 15.46
C PHE A 62 2.95 -19.87 16.82
N ALA A 63 3.41 -19.14 17.83
CA ALA A 63 2.82 -19.14 19.16
C ALA A 63 1.38 -18.59 19.17
N THR A 64 1.07 -17.67 18.27
CA THR A 64 -0.24 -17.03 18.14
C THR A 64 -1.20 -17.88 17.29
N VAL A 65 -0.73 -18.40 16.16
CA VAL A 65 -1.57 -19.15 15.20
C VAL A 65 -1.95 -20.53 15.70
N VAL A 66 -1.08 -21.21 16.46
CA VAL A 66 -1.33 -22.55 17.01
C VAL A 66 -2.40 -22.54 18.12
N ARG A 67 -2.70 -21.38 18.70
CA ARG A 67 -3.82 -21.27 19.65
C ARG A 67 -5.17 -21.39 18.94
N PRO A 68 -6.20 -22.00 19.58
CA PRO A 68 -7.54 -22.08 18.98
C PRO A 68 -8.11 -20.72 18.60
N GLU A 69 -7.82 -19.69 19.36
CA GLU A 69 -8.17 -18.29 19.06
C GLU A 69 -7.44 -17.75 17.83
N GLY A 70 -6.20 -18.18 17.60
CA GLY A 70 -5.39 -17.76 16.46
C GLY A 70 -5.96 -18.21 15.12
N ALA A 71 -6.50 -19.44 15.07
CA ALA A 71 -7.17 -19.95 13.86
C ALA A 71 -8.41 -19.12 13.50
N MET A 72 -9.18 -18.70 14.49
CA MET A 72 -10.32 -17.80 14.30
C MET A 72 -9.88 -16.44 13.76
N TRP A 73 -8.79 -15.87 14.29
CA TRP A 73 -8.25 -14.57 13.82
C TRP A 73 -7.75 -14.65 12.39
N VAL A 74 -7.09 -15.75 12.02
CA VAL A 74 -6.66 -15.98 10.63
C VAL A 74 -7.86 -16.09 9.70
N ALA A 75 -8.90 -16.84 10.07
CA ALA A 75 -10.10 -16.99 9.27
C ALA A 75 -10.85 -15.66 9.10
N LEU A 76 -10.99 -14.87 10.17
CA LEU A 76 -11.60 -13.53 10.12
C LEU A 76 -10.77 -12.58 9.27
N GLY A 77 -9.44 -12.58 9.42
CA GLY A 77 -8.53 -11.75 8.62
C GLY A 77 -8.63 -12.08 7.13
N LEU A 78 -8.67 -13.36 6.79
CA LEU A 78 -8.84 -13.82 5.41
C LEU A 78 -10.20 -13.38 4.84
N LEU A 79 -11.26 -13.54 5.61
CA LEU A 79 -12.61 -13.15 5.19
C LEU A 79 -12.72 -11.65 4.98
N ILE A 80 -12.21 -10.83 5.90
CA ILE A 80 -12.20 -9.36 5.78
C ILE A 80 -11.37 -8.90 4.59
N THR A 81 -10.30 -9.60 4.25
CA THR A 81 -9.42 -9.20 3.15
C THR A 81 -9.96 -9.66 1.79
N VAL A 82 -10.40 -10.90 1.68
CA VAL A 82 -10.79 -11.51 0.38
C VAL A 82 -12.19 -11.09 -0.03
N LEU A 83 -13.13 -11.04 0.91
CA LEU A 83 -14.55 -10.82 0.60
C LEU A 83 -14.82 -9.48 -0.08
N PRO A 84 -14.30 -8.33 0.38
CA PRO A 84 -14.50 -7.06 -0.29
C PRO A 84 -13.89 -7.02 -1.70
N VAL A 85 -12.71 -7.62 -1.88
CA VAL A 85 -12.01 -7.65 -3.17
C VAL A 85 -12.80 -8.47 -4.19
N VAL A 86 -13.29 -9.64 -3.80
CA VAL A 86 -14.09 -10.50 -4.66
C VAL A 86 -15.43 -9.83 -5.00
N ILE A 87 -16.12 -9.26 -4.03
CA ILE A 87 -17.40 -8.56 -4.26
C ILE A 87 -17.20 -7.38 -5.21
N LEU A 88 -16.26 -6.50 -4.93
CA LEU A 88 -15.98 -5.32 -5.77
C LEU A 88 -15.52 -5.73 -7.16
N GLY A 89 -14.66 -6.74 -7.26
CA GLY A 89 -14.22 -7.28 -8.56
C GLY A 89 -15.36 -7.83 -9.39
N LEU A 90 -16.25 -8.65 -8.79
CA LEU A 90 -17.40 -9.22 -9.47
C LEU A 90 -18.42 -8.15 -9.89
N VAL A 91 -18.68 -7.17 -9.03
CA VAL A 91 -19.58 -6.04 -9.35
C VAL A 91 -19.00 -5.22 -10.49
N ALA A 92 -17.72 -4.91 -10.46
CA ALA A 92 -17.05 -4.16 -11.52
C ALA A 92 -17.07 -4.90 -12.87
N LEU A 93 -16.80 -6.21 -12.86
CA LEU A 93 -16.88 -7.05 -14.05
C LEU A 93 -18.30 -7.15 -14.62
N LYS A 94 -19.32 -7.31 -13.75
CA LYS A 94 -20.73 -7.36 -14.20
C LYS A 94 -21.21 -6.06 -14.79
N THR A 95 -20.70 -4.94 -14.33
CA THR A 95 -21.10 -3.60 -14.80
C THR A 95 -20.64 -3.35 -16.23
N LYS A 96 -19.63 -4.08 -16.74
CA LYS A 96 -19.06 -3.96 -18.11
C LYS A 96 -18.72 -2.53 -18.56
N ARG A 97 -18.56 -1.62 -17.59
CA ARG A 97 -18.26 -0.20 -17.85
C ARG A 97 -16.77 0.08 -17.97
N TYR A 98 -15.96 -0.77 -17.38
CA TYR A 98 -14.53 -0.58 -17.25
C TYR A 98 -13.79 -1.73 -17.90
N ASP A 99 -12.66 -1.40 -18.52
CA ASP A 99 -11.71 -2.39 -19.01
C ASP A 99 -11.07 -3.18 -17.86
N PHE A 100 -10.68 -4.41 -18.12
CA PHE A 100 -10.10 -5.29 -17.09
C PHE A 100 -8.86 -4.68 -16.41
N GLY A 101 -8.00 -3.98 -17.19
CA GLY A 101 -6.85 -3.27 -16.65
C GLY A 101 -7.24 -2.17 -15.66
N THR A 102 -8.29 -1.41 -15.98
CA THR A 102 -8.86 -0.39 -15.09
C THR A 102 -9.38 -1.00 -13.79
N ILE A 103 -10.11 -2.12 -13.87
CA ILE A 103 -10.63 -2.83 -12.69
C ILE A 103 -9.48 -3.31 -11.79
N CYS A 104 -8.44 -3.91 -12.37
CA CYS A 104 -7.26 -4.33 -11.62
C CYS A 104 -6.58 -3.15 -10.92
N GLY A 105 -6.44 -2.01 -11.61
CA GLY A 105 -5.88 -0.79 -11.02
C GLY A 105 -6.71 -0.24 -9.86
N ILE A 106 -8.03 -0.22 -9.98
CA ILE A 106 -8.96 0.21 -8.92
C ILE A 106 -8.84 -0.71 -7.70
N LEU A 107 -8.82 -2.03 -7.90
CA LEU A 107 -8.68 -3.00 -6.81
C LEU A 107 -7.33 -2.86 -6.11
N CYS A 108 -6.23 -2.80 -6.87
CA CYS A 108 -4.90 -2.60 -6.31
C CYS A 108 -4.78 -1.26 -5.56
N GLY A 109 -5.41 -0.19 -6.07
CA GLY A 109 -5.45 1.12 -5.44
C GLY A 109 -6.26 1.12 -4.15
N SER A 110 -7.43 0.49 -4.15
CA SER A 110 -8.29 0.36 -2.96
C SER A 110 -7.63 -0.46 -1.85
N MET A 111 -6.83 -1.45 -2.20
CA MET A 111 -6.04 -2.24 -1.25
C MET A 111 -4.73 -1.55 -0.82
N ALA A 112 -4.36 -0.44 -1.46
CA ALA A 112 -3.06 0.21 -1.32
C ALA A 112 -1.88 -0.76 -1.53
N ASN A 113 -2.01 -1.67 -2.48
CA ASN A 113 -1.03 -2.73 -2.73
C ASN A 113 -0.23 -2.47 -4.00
N PRO A 114 0.97 -1.86 -3.91
CA PRO A 114 1.82 -1.59 -5.07
C PRO A 114 2.45 -2.86 -5.67
N MET A 115 2.53 -3.96 -4.92
CA MET A 115 3.05 -5.23 -5.42
C MET A 115 2.05 -5.88 -6.38
N ALA A 116 0.77 -5.88 -6.02
CA ALA A 116 -0.30 -6.35 -6.89
C ALA A 116 -0.38 -5.51 -8.18
N LEU A 117 -0.16 -4.20 -8.08
CA LEU A 117 -0.07 -3.33 -9.26
C LEU A 117 1.12 -3.70 -10.15
N SER A 118 2.28 -3.98 -9.56
CA SER A 118 3.46 -4.40 -10.35
C SER A 118 3.15 -5.67 -11.15
N TYR A 119 2.54 -6.66 -10.50
CA TYR A 119 2.10 -7.89 -11.15
C TYR A 119 1.07 -7.63 -12.27
N ALA A 120 0.10 -6.74 -12.01
CA ALA A 120 -0.89 -6.37 -13.01
C ALA A 120 -0.23 -5.73 -14.24
N ASN A 121 0.72 -4.82 -14.05
CA ASN A 121 1.45 -4.17 -15.16
C ASN A 121 2.36 -5.14 -15.92
N ASP A 122 2.92 -6.14 -15.25
CA ASP A 122 3.75 -7.17 -15.90
C ASP A 122 2.90 -8.15 -16.73
N THR A 123 1.63 -8.33 -16.35
CA THR A 123 0.73 -9.32 -16.99
C THR A 123 -0.19 -8.68 -18.04
N LEU A 124 -0.63 -7.45 -17.80
CA LEU A 124 -1.57 -6.74 -18.67
C LEU A 124 -0.83 -5.77 -19.58
N LYS A 125 -1.27 -5.72 -20.84
CA LYS A 125 -0.74 -4.75 -21.82
C LYS A 125 -1.36 -3.38 -21.56
N GLY A 126 -0.51 -2.35 -21.46
CA GLY A 126 -0.93 -0.95 -21.34
C GLY A 126 -0.83 -0.38 -19.92
N ASP A 127 -1.07 0.93 -19.78
CA ASP A 127 -0.86 1.68 -18.54
C ASP A 127 -2.16 1.91 -17.73
N MET A 128 -3.29 1.34 -18.16
CA MET A 128 -4.60 1.58 -17.55
C MET A 128 -4.67 1.17 -16.08
N ALA A 129 -3.97 0.09 -15.69
CA ALA A 129 -3.90 -0.33 -14.29
C ALA A 129 -3.15 0.71 -13.43
N SER A 130 -2.04 1.26 -13.93
CA SER A 130 -1.28 2.29 -13.23
C SER A 130 -2.04 3.61 -13.09
N VAL A 131 -2.73 4.04 -14.14
CA VAL A 131 -3.53 5.28 -14.14
C VAL A 131 -4.68 5.18 -13.14
N SER A 132 -5.40 4.06 -13.17
CA SER A 132 -6.53 3.82 -12.26
C SER A 132 -6.07 3.67 -10.81
N TYR A 133 -4.95 3.00 -10.58
CA TYR A 133 -4.32 2.92 -9.27
C TYR A 133 -3.97 4.31 -8.72
N ALA A 134 -3.31 5.15 -9.52
CA ALA A 134 -2.90 6.49 -9.11
C ALA A 134 -4.09 7.39 -8.73
N SER A 135 -5.25 7.17 -9.35
CA SER A 135 -6.47 7.91 -9.03
C SER A 135 -7.13 7.46 -7.72
N VAL A 136 -7.13 6.15 -7.45
CA VAL A 136 -7.85 5.56 -6.29
C VAL A 136 -6.99 5.52 -5.03
N TYR A 137 -5.69 5.28 -5.16
CA TYR A 137 -4.77 5.12 -4.04
C TYR A 137 -4.76 6.29 -3.04
N PRO A 138 -4.64 7.57 -3.47
CA PRO A 138 -4.62 8.69 -2.52
C PRO A 138 -5.93 8.81 -1.74
N LEU A 139 -7.07 8.61 -2.42
CA LEU A 139 -8.38 8.64 -1.80
C LEU A 139 -8.54 7.52 -0.77
N GLY A 140 -8.13 6.30 -1.15
CA GLY A 140 -8.17 5.14 -0.26
C GLY A 140 -7.31 5.31 0.98
N MET A 141 -6.12 5.90 0.85
CA MET A 141 -5.24 6.20 1.99
C MET A 141 -5.84 7.27 2.90
N PHE A 142 -6.39 8.34 2.33
CA PHE A 142 -7.04 9.39 3.11
C PHE A 142 -8.21 8.83 3.95
N VAL A 143 -9.09 8.07 3.32
CA VAL A 143 -10.25 7.46 4.01
C VAL A 143 -9.80 6.52 5.14
N ARG A 144 -8.77 5.72 4.92
CA ARG A 144 -8.22 4.83 5.98
C ARG A 144 -7.70 5.59 7.18
N VAL A 145 -6.95 6.66 6.96
CA VAL A 145 -6.42 7.50 8.05
C VAL A 145 -7.57 8.11 8.85
N VAL A 146 -8.56 8.67 8.17
CA VAL A 146 -9.74 9.27 8.82
C VAL A 146 -10.51 8.23 9.64
N ILE A 147 -10.80 7.06 9.05
CA ILE A 147 -11.52 5.99 9.75
C ILE A 147 -10.72 5.51 10.96
N ALA A 148 -9.41 5.30 10.83
CA ALA A 148 -8.56 4.88 11.93
C ALA A 148 -8.58 5.89 13.08
N GLN A 149 -8.49 7.19 12.78
CA GLN A 149 -8.57 8.24 13.80
C GLN A 149 -9.96 8.30 14.46
N MET A 150 -11.03 8.16 13.69
CA MET A 150 -12.38 8.10 14.24
C MET A 150 -12.57 6.90 15.17
N LEU A 151 -12.06 5.73 14.80
CA LEU A 151 -12.13 4.55 15.66
C LEU A 151 -11.35 4.74 16.96
N ILE A 152 -10.15 5.30 16.90
CA ILE A 152 -9.36 5.61 18.11
C ILE A 152 -10.13 6.58 19.02
N MET A 153 -10.74 7.62 18.44
CA MET A 153 -11.50 8.62 19.22
C MET A 153 -12.75 8.03 19.88
N ILE A 154 -13.36 6.99 19.29
CA ILE A 154 -14.57 6.35 19.83
C ILE A 154 -14.23 5.32 20.91
N PHE A 155 -13.10 4.61 20.77
CA PHE A 155 -12.76 3.48 21.65
C PHE A 155 -11.68 3.80 22.69
N VAL A 156 -11.04 4.93 22.63
CA VAL A 156 -10.03 5.40 23.60
C VAL A 156 -10.49 6.68 24.26
#